data_23844f7cfa535d54ebbf920af32306c6
#
_entry.id   23844f7cfa535d54ebbf920af32306c6
#
_cell.length_a   1.000
_cell.length_b   1.000
_cell.length_c   1.000
_cell.angle_alpha   90.00
_cell.angle_beta   90.00
_cell.angle_gamma   90.00
#
_symmetry.space_group_name_H-M   'P 1'
#
loop_
_entity.id
_entity.type
_entity.pdbx_description
1 polymer ?
#
loop_
_entity_poly.entity_id
_entity_poly.type
_entity_poly.pdbx_seq_one_letter_code
_entity_poly.pdbx_strand_id
1 'polypeptide(L)'
;SASPQEILGINDKVQLANAESIIRATRASALMDLGVTLIDPSRVDIRGEVKCGSDVVIDINVILEGHVVLDDKVNVGANSCISDSTIGTGTVVHPMSTIEGATIEASCSIGPFARIRPGTKLSRDAKIGNFVETKNTSIGKASKASHLSYLGDAKIGSSSNIGAGTITCNYDGVEKHITEIGDNTF
;
A
#
# COMPACT_ATOMS: atom_id res chain seq x y z
N SER A 1 -8.09 -24.49 27.85
CA SER A 1 -9.21 -25.09 27.10
C SER A 1 -9.48 -24.24 25.88
N ALA A 2 -9.49 -24.87 24.71
CA ALA A 2 -9.83 -24.19 23.45
C ALA A 2 -11.28 -23.64 23.52
N SER A 3 -11.50 -22.48 22.92
CA SER A 3 -12.86 -21.93 22.81
C SER A 3 -13.69 -22.79 21.84
N PRO A 4 -15.04 -22.81 21.97
CA PRO A 4 -15.88 -23.55 21.01
C PRO A 4 -15.68 -23.11 19.55
N GLN A 5 -15.19 -21.90 19.32
CA GLN A 5 -14.92 -21.34 18.00
C GLN A 5 -13.63 -21.88 17.38
N GLU A 6 -12.67 -22.34 18.19
CA GLU A 6 -11.38 -22.90 17.72
C GLU A 6 -11.49 -24.35 17.25
N ILE A 7 -12.60 -25.03 17.53
CA ILE A 7 -12.83 -26.44 17.18
C ILE A 7 -13.95 -26.64 16.15
N LEU A 8 -14.30 -25.58 15.39
CA LEU A 8 -15.30 -25.70 14.33
C LEU A 8 -14.84 -26.59 13.19
N GLY A 9 -15.55 -27.70 12.97
CA GLY A 9 -15.37 -28.52 11.76
C GLY A 9 -15.90 -27.79 10.52
N ILE A 10 -15.17 -27.88 9.41
CA ILE A 10 -15.55 -27.25 8.13
C ILE A 10 -15.83 -28.39 7.12
N ASN A 11 -17.08 -28.55 6.73
CA ASN A 11 -17.52 -29.60 5.80
C ASN A 11 -18.16 -29.03 4.51
N ASP A 12 -18.51 -27.74 4.50
CA ASP A 12 -19.11 -27.07 3.36
C ASP A 12 -18.67 -25.61 3.23
N LYS A 13 -19.08 -24.95 2.14
CA LYS A 13 -18.71 -23.56 1.83
C LYS A 13 -19.33 -22.53 2.79
N VAL A 14 -20.47 -22.83 3.37
CA VAL A 14 -21.14 -21.96 4.36
C VAL A 14 -20.34 -21.96 5.66
N GLN A 15 -19.95 -23.15 6.13
CA GLN A 15 -19.11 -23.30 7.32
C GLN A 15 -17.73 -22.65 7.11
N LEU A 16 -17.13 -22.78 5.91
CA LEU A 16 -15.90 -22.10 5.56
C LEU A 16 -16.05 -20.58 5.64
N ALA A 17 -17.08 -20.01 5.02
CA ALA A 17 -17.35 -18.58 5.04
C ALA A 17 -17.57 -18.05 6.47
N ASN A 18 -18.27 -18.82 7.31
CA ASN A 18 -18.47 -18.48 8.71
C ASN A 18 -17.13 -18.49 9.50
N ALA A 19 -16.29 -19.50 9.30
CA ALA A 19 -14.99 -19.57 9.93
C ALA A 19 -14.08 -18.40 9.52
N GLU A 20 -14.03 -18.05 8.23
CA GLU A 20 -13.30 -16.87 7.75
C GLU A 20 -13.83 -15.56 8.34
N SER A 21 -15.16 -15.43 8.48
CA SER A 21 -15.75 -14.24 9.13
C SER A 21 -15.32 -14.10 10.59
N ILE A 22 -15.24 -15.20 11.33
CA ILE A 22 -14.75 -15.21 12.72
C ILE A 22 -13.28 -14.78 12.76
N ILE A 23 -12.43 -15.32 11.88
CA ILE A 23 -11.01 -14.97 11.81
C ILE A 23 -10.83 -13.47 11.49
N ARG A 24 -11.58 -12.94 10.51
CA ARG A 24 -11.54 -11.52 10.17
C ARG A 24 -11.94 -10.64 11.36
N ALA A 25 -13.03 -10.97 12.01
CA ALA A 25 -13.49 -10.23 13.20
C ALA A 25 -12.45 -10.25 14.33
N THR A 26 -11.81 -11.39 14.57
CA THR A 26 -10.76 -11.54 15.59
C THR A 26 -9.54 -10.68 15.25
N ARG A 27 -9.09 -10.69 14.00
CA ARG A 27 -7.94 -9.88 13.55
C ARG A 27 -8.25 -8.37 13.61
N ALA A 28 -9.45 -7.96 13.20
CA ALA A 28 -9.90 -6.58 13.30
C ALA A 28 -9.94 -6.10 14.75
N SER A 29 -10.49 -6.93 15.66
CA SER A 29 -10.51 -6.63 17.12
C SER A 29 -9.09 -6.46 17.65
N ALA A 30 -8.17 -7.35 17.31
CA ALA A 30 -6.79 -7.26 17.77
C ALA A 30 -6.09 -5.95 17.32
N LEU A 31 -6.36 -5.45 16.11
CA LEU A 31 -5.84 -4.16 15.67
C LEU A 31 -6.46 -2.99 16.47
N MET A 32 -7.77 -3.03 16.73
CA MET A 32 -8.43 -2.00 17.53
C MET A 32 -7.93 -1.98 18.97
N ASP A 33 -7.65 -3.14 19.54
CA ASP A 33 -7.06 -3.26 20.89
C ASP A 33 -5.64 -2.64 20.96
N LEU A 34 -4.93 -2.58 19.83
CA LEU A 34 -3.65 -1.89 19.69
C LEU A 34 -3.79 -0.39 19.37
N GLY A 35 -5.03 0.14 19.32
CA GLY A 35 -5.29 1.56 19.06
C GLY A 35 -5.47 1.96 17.60
N VAL A 36 -5.61 1.01 16.69
CA VAL A 36 -5.93 1.30 15.29
C VAL A 36 -7.41 1.69 15.15
N THR A 37 -7.69 2.75 14.41
CA THR A 37 -9.06 3.14 14.05
C THR A 37 -9.49 2.43 12.78
N LEU A 38 -10.48 1.54 12.88
CA LEU A 38 -11.16 0.92 11.74
C LEU A 38 -12.51 1.62 11.56
N ILE A 39 -12.76 2.23 10.39
CA ILE A 39 -14.04 2.95 10.13
C ILE A 39 -15.22 1.98 10.15
N ASP A 40 -15.04 0.79 9.60
CA ASP A 40 -15.97 -0.33 9.72
C ASP A 40 -15.19 -1.64 9.82
N PRO A 41 -15.04 -2.22 11.02
CA PRO A 41 -14.27 -3.44 11.24
C PRO A 41 -14.77 -4.65 10.43
N SER A 42 -16.04 -4.68 10.07
CA SER A 42 -16.62 -5.78 9.26
C SER A 42 -16.20 -5.72 7.80
N ARG A 43 -15.65 -4.59 7.36
CA ARG A 43 -15.29 -4.30 5.97
C ARG A 43 -13.78 -4.14 5.75
N VAL A 44 -12.96 -4.62 6.66
CA VAL A 44 -11.50 -4.70 6.52
C VAL A 44 -11.12 -6.17 6.44
N ASP A 45 -10.29 -6.53 5.46
CA ASP A 45 -9.85 -7.91 5.25
C ASP A 45 -8.35 -8.02 5.47
N ILE A 46 -7.97 -8.79 6.49
CA ILE A 46 -6.58 -9.00 6.89
C ILE A 46 -6.19 -10.44 6.53
N ARG A 47 -5.32 -10.59 5.53
CA ARG A 47 -4.90 -11.89 4.96
C ARG A 47 -3.43 -12.17 5.20
N GLY A 48 -2.92 -11.86 6.40
CA GLY A 48 -1.51 -12.07 6.72
C GLY A 48 -1.14 -11.49 8.06
N GLU A 49 0.11 -11.08 8.20
CA GLU A 49 0.66 -10.42 9.38
C GLU A 49 0.65 -8.91 9.16
N VAL A 50 -0.08 -8.18 10.01
CA VAL A 50 -0.14 -6.72 9.95
C VAL A 50 0.40 -6.16 11.26
N LYS A 51 1.37 -5.25 11.15
CA LYS A 51 1.92 -4.47 12.26
C LYS A 51 1.53 -3.01 12.07
N CYS A 52 0.94 -2.41 13.10
CA CYS A 52 0.54 -1.01 13.09
C CYS A 52 1.23 -0.25 14.22
N GLY A 53 1.63 0.98 13.91
CA GLY A 53 2.00 2.00 14.89
C GLY A 53 0.78 2.67 15.53
N SER A 54 1.01 3.78 16.20
CA SER A 54 -0.04 4.56 16.87
C SER A 54 -0.84 5.41 15.88
N ASP A 55 -2.12 5.67 16.18
CA ASP A 55 -2.99 6.56 15.41
C ASP A 55 -3.17 6.19 13.93
N VAL A 56 -3.04 4.92 13.60
CA VAL A 56 -3.32 4.42 12.24
C VAL A 56 -4.82 4.41 12.01
N VAL A 57 -5.25 4.87 10.83
CA VAL A 57 -6.66 4.87 10.39
C VAL A 57 -6.82 4.03 9.14
N ILE A 58 -7.75 3.08 9.15
CA ILE A 58 -8.04 2.20 8.01
C ILE A 58 -9.52 2.33 7.65
N ASP A 59 -9.77 2.73 6.42
CA ASP A 59 -11.12 2.94 5.89
C ASP A 59 -11.75 1.61 5.40
N ILE A 60 -12.97 1.70 4.91
CA ILE A 60 -13.77 0.54 4.47
C ILE A 60 -13.19 -0.16 3.25
N ASN A 61 -13.43 -1.47 3.15
CA ASN A 61 -13.01 -2.32 2.03
C ASN A 61 -11.50 -2.33 1.77
N VAL A 62 -10.71 -2.04 2.77
CA VAL A 62 -9.25 -2.18 2.67
C VAL A 62 -8.87 -3.65 2.82
N ILE A 63 -7.97 -4.11 1.96
CA ILE A 63 -7.37 -5.45 2.02
C ILE A 63 -5.89 -5.30 2.38
N LEU A 64 -5.46 -5.98 3.44
CA LEU A 64 -4.07 -6.08 3.86
C LEU A 64 -3.62 -7.54 3.73
N GLU A 65 -2.61 -7.79 2.90
CA GLU A 65 -2.20 -9.16 2.55
C GLU A 65 -0.70 -9.39 2.74
N GLY A 66 -0.32 -10.60 3.14
CA GLY A 66 1.08 -10.97 3.36
C GLY A 66 1.67 -10.27 4.60
N HIS A 67 2.82 -9.65 4.47
CA HIS A 67 3.48 -8.92 5.55
C HIS A 67 3.36 -7.40 5.34
N VAL A 68 2.52 -6.76 6.13
CA VAL A 68 2.25 -5.32 6.03
C VAL A 68 2.66 -4.60 7.31
N VAL A 69 3.43 -3.53 7.16
CA VAL A 69 3.81 -2.63 8.27
C VAL A 69 3.26 -1.24 7.97
N LEU A 70 2.43 -0.72 8.87
CA LEU A 70 1.90 0.64 8.83
C LEU A 70 2.44 1.39 10.05
N ASP A 71 3.33 2.34 9.84
CA ASP A 71 3.89 3.13 10.93
C ASP A 71 2.86 4.12 11.51
N ASP A 72 3.27 4.91 12.51
CA ASP A 72 2.40 5.87 13.19
C ASP A 72 1.69 6.83 12.22
N LYS A 73 0.42 7.12 12.51
CA LYS A 73 -0.40 8.11 11.78
C LYS A 73 -0.58 7.82 10.28
N VAL A 74 -0.36 6.60 9.85
CA VAL A 74 -0.70 6.19 8.48
C VAL A 74 -2.21 6.19 8.31
N ASN A 75 -2.67 6.74 7.19
CA ASN A 75 -4.08 6.75 6.81
C ASN A 75 -4.26 5.95 5.52
N VAL A 76 -5.10 4.92 5.55
CA VAL A 76 -5.39 4.07 4.39
C VAL A 76 -6.84 4.28 3.95
N GLY A 77 -7.01 4.92 2.79
CA GLY A 77 -8.31 5.24 2.21
C GLY A 77 -9.04 4.03 1.64
N ALA A 78 -10.34 4.19 1.51
CA ALA A 78 -11.27 3.14 1.13
C ALA A 78 -10.92 2.40 -0.17
N ASN A 79 -11.23 1.11 -0.22
CA ASN A 79 -11.03 0.25 -1.39
C ASN A 79 -9.56 0.13 -1.84
N SER A 80 -8.62 0.36 -0.96
CA SER A 80 -7.20 0.17 -1.23
C SER A 80 -6.75 -1.25 -0.89
N CYS A 81 -5.76 -1.75 -1.63
CA CYS A 81 -5.14 -3.04 -1.38
C CYS A 81 -3.63 -2.84 -1.13
N ILE A 82 -3.13 -3.36 -0.01
CA ILE A 82 -1.72 -3.27 0.35
C ILE A 82 -1.19 -4.68 0.65
N SER A 83 -0.15 -5.09 -0.06
CA SER A 83 0.50 -6.38 0.17
C SER A 83 2.00 -6.25 0.30
N ASP A 84 2.60 -7.07 1.20
CA ASP A 84 4.04 -7.22 1.39
C ASP A 84 4.82 -5.89 1.40
N SER A 85 4.31 -4.87 2.11
CA SER A 85 4.79 -3.49 2.01
C SER A 85 4.95 -2.83 3.37
N THR A 86 5.88 -1.88 3.43
CA THR A 86 6.09 -1.00 4.59
C THR A 86 5.70 0.42 4.24
N ILE A 87 4.83 1.02 5.05
CA ILE A 87 4.31 2.38 4.87
C ILE A 87 4.74 3.23 6.07
N GLY A 88 5.58 4.21 5.82
CA GLY A 88 6.19 5.07 6.84
C GLY A 88 5.24 6.12 7.40
N THR A 89 5.61 6.61 8.58
CA THR A 89 4.85 7.53 9.44
C THR A 89 4.18 8.69 8.70
N GLY A 90 2.91 8.93 8.97
CA GLY A 90 2.14 10.05 8.45
C GLY A 90 1.86 9.99 6.95
N THR A 91 2.13 8.87 6.31
CA THR A 91 1.80 8.66 4.90
C THR A 91 0.29 8.49 4.70
N VAL A 92 -0.23 9.09 3.64
CA VAL A 92 -1.63 8.98 3.25
C VAL A 92 -1.74 8.17 1.95
N VAL A 93 -2.42 7.04 2.04
CA VAL A 93 -2.85 6.25 0.88
C VAL A 93 -4.29 6.65 0.56
N HIS A 94 -4.48 7.36 -0.54
CA HIS A 94 -5.81 7.78 -1.00
C HIS A 94 -6.60 6.60 -1.59
N PRO A 95 -7.94 6.70 -1.64
CA PRO A 95 -8.80 5.59 -2.05
C PRO A 95 -8.46 4.96 -3.40
N MET A 96 -8.84 3.69 -3.57
CA MET A 96 -8.68 2.94 -4.82
C MET A 96 -7.20 2.75 -5.24
N SER A 97 -6.26 2.75 -4.32
CA SER A 97 -4.84 2.55 -4.62
C SER A 97 -4.41 1.10 -4.34
N THR A 98 -3.50 0.60 -5.14
CA THR A 98 -2.91 -0.73 -4.96
C THR A 98 -1.41 -0.61 -4.73
N ILE A 99 -0.92 -1.19 -3.63
CA ILE A 99 0.50 -1.15 -3.24
C ILE A 99 0.97 -2.58 -2.98
N GLU A 100 2.03 -2.97 -3.64
CA GLU A 100 2.56 -4.33 -3.57
C GLU A 100 4.10 -4.30 -3.51
N GLY A 101 4.69 -5.02 -2.55
CA GLY A 101 6.14 -5.22 -2.45
C GLY A 101 6.96 -3.93 -2.43
N ALA A 102 6.45 -2.89 -1.75
CA ALA A 102 7.03 -1.55 -1.76
C ALA A 102 7.53 -1.11 -0.39
N THR A 103 8.52 -0.22 -0.40
CA THR A 103 8.99 0.49 0.79
C THR A 103 8.71 1.98 0.62
N ILE A 104 7.89 2.53 1.50
CA ILE A 104 7.44 3.91 1.44
C ILE A 104 7.84 4.59 2.73
N GLU A 105 8.66 5.64 2.62
CA GLU A 105 9.09 6.45 3.75
C GLU A 105 7.98 7.39 4.25
N ALA A 106 8.29 8.16 5.27
CA ALA A 106 7.33 9.02 5.95
C ALA A 106 6.77 10.14 5.07
N SER A 107 5.55 10.59 5.40
CA SER A 107 4.88 11.76 4.84
C SER A 107 4.64 11.70 3.32
N CYS A 108 4.57 10.52 2.77
CA CYS A 108 4.23 10.33 1.36
C CYS A 108 2.72 10.49 1.12
N SER A 109 2.36 10.82 -0.12
CA SER A 109 0.97 10.89 -0.56
C SER A 109 0.80 10.02 -1.81
N ILE A 110 -0.08 9.00 -1.75
CA ILE A 110 -0.21 7.98 -2.78
C ILE A 110 -1.66 7.90 -3.24
N GLY A 111 -1.89 8.06 -4.53
CA GLY A 111 -3.22 7.96 -5.12
C GLY A 111 -3.95 9.31 -5.25
N PRO A 112 -5.29 9.26 -5.46
CA PRO A 112 -6.08 8.03 -5.65
C PRO A 112 -5.76 7.28 -6.96
N PHE A 113 -6.21 6.02 -7.07
CA PHE A 113 -5.99 5.19 -8.26
C PHE A 113 -4.51 5.03 -8.65
N ALA A 114 -3.61 5.03 -7.69
CA ALA A 114 -2.20 4.74 -7.93
C ALA A 114 -1.94 3.22 -7.90
N ARG A 115 -0.99 2.76 -8.72
CA ARG A 115 -0.51 1.39 -8.70
C ARG A 115 0.98 1.36 -8.38
N ILE A 116 1.32 0.99 -7.17
CA ILE A 116 2.70 0.83 -6.72
C ILE A 116 3.05 -0.65 -6.77
N ARG A 117 3.96 -1.00 -7.69
CA ARG A 117 4.36 -2.40 -7.93
C ARG A 117 5.68 -2.74 -7.21
N PRO A 118 6.01 -4.05 -7.13
CA PRO A 118 7.18 -4.53 -6.40
C PRO A 118 8.49 -3.84 -6.81
N GLY A 119 9.34 -3.65 -5.81
CA GLY A 119 10.63 -3.00 -5.94
C GLY A 119 10.57 -1.48 -5.94
N THR A 120 9.40 -0.88 -5.78
CA THR A 120 9.26 0.58 -5.66
C THR A 120 9.70 1.05 -4.27
N LYS A 121 10.49 2.12 -4.26
CA LYS A 121 10.94 2.84 -3.06
C LYS A 121 10.57 4.31 -3.17
N LEU A 122 9.76 4.80 -2.25
CA LEU A 122 9.41 6.22 -2.16
C LEU A 122 10.11 6.83 -0.97
N SER A 123 10.94 7.84 -1.20
CA SER A 123 11.55 8.60 -0.14
C SER A 123 10.59 9.60 0.48
N ARG A 124 10.93 10.11 1.65
CA ARG A 124 10.11 11.05 2.44
C ARG A 124 9.51 12.17 1.57
N ASP A 125 8.28 12.52 1.86
CA ASP A 125 7.51 13.60 1.19
C ASP A 125 7.25 13.38 -0.31
N ALA A 126 7.53 12.18 -0.84
CA ALA A 126 7.23 11.86 -2.24
C ALA A 126 5.72 11.81 -2.50
N LYS A 127 5.31 12.22 -3.71
CA LYS A 127 3.91 12.20 -4.13
C LYS A 127 3.73 11.38 -5.40
N ILE A 128 2.86 10.38 -5.31
CA ILE A 128 2.37 9.61 -6.46
C ILE A 128 0.88 9.89 -6.59
N GLY A 129 0.46 10.48 -7.68
CA GLY A 129 -0.93 10.86 -7.87
C GLY A 129 -1.74 9.85 -8.68
N ASN A 130 -2.86 10.33 -9.24
CA ASN A 130 -3.84 9.47 -9.87
C ASN A 130 -3.36 8.88 -11.21
N PHE A 131 -3.67 7.60 -11.40
CA PHE A 131 -3.32 6.83 -12.61
C PHE A 131 -1.80 6.83 -12.88
N VAL A 132 -1.01 6.82 -11.82
CA VAL A 132 0.44 6.62 -11.92
C VAL A 132 0.75 5.19 -11.51
N GLU A 133 1.48 4.50 -12.37
CA GLU A 133 2.02 3.17 -12.10
C GLU A 133 3.54 3.26 -11.91
N THR A 134 4.05 2.63 -10.85
CA THR A 134 5.50 2.49 -10.60
C THR A 134 5.89 1.02 -10.50
N LYS A 135 7.08 0.66 -10.96
CA LYS A 135 7.63 -0.69 -10.87
C LYS A 135 9.15 -0.64 -10.77
N ASN A 136 9.73 -1.29 -9.76
CA ASN A 136 11.19 -1.34 -9.58
C ASN A 136 11.82 0.06 -9.72
N THR A 137 11.25 1.05 -9.03
CA THR A 137 11.56 2.47 -9.20
C THR A 137 11.87 3.10 -7.86
N SER A 138 12.92 3.92 -7.79
CA SER A 138 13.18 4.78 -6.63
C SER A 138 12.81 6.23 -6.96
N ILE A 139 12.05 6.85 -6.05
CA ILE A 139 11.61 8.23 -6.16
C ILE A 139 12.16 9.01 -4.97
N GLY A 140 12.98 9.99 -5.25
CA GLY A 140 13.69 10.80 -4.27
C GLY A 140 12.78 11.71 -3.45
N LYS A 141 13.35 12.25 -2.37
CA LYS A 141 12.66 13.10 -1.41
C LYS A 141 11.93 14.27 -2.09
N ALA A 142 10.68 14.49 -1.70
CA ALA A 142 9.83 15.57 -2.18
C ALA A 142 9.57 15.59 -3.70
N SER A 143 9.90 14.51 -4.40
CA SER A 143 9.63 14.37 -5.83
C SER A 143 8.19 13.95 -6.09
N LYS A 144 7.67 14.32 -7.25
CA LYS A 144 6.25 14.19 -7.59
C LYS A 144 6.07 13.56 -8.96
N ALA A 145 5.14 12.61 -9.04
CA ALA A 145 4.55 12.13 -10.29
C ALA A 145 3.03 12.18 -10.10
N SER A 146 2.40 13.26 -10.56
CA SER A 146 1.04 13.58 -10.10
C SER A 146 -0.06 12.97 -10.95
N HIS A 147 0.19 12.65 -12.23
CA HIS A 147 -0.86 12.21 -13.14
C HIS A 147 -0.36 11.31 -14.26
N LEU A 148 -1.14 10.26 -14.59
CA LEU A 148 -1.10 9.55 -15.88
C LEU A 148 0.32 9.19 -16.34
N SER A 149 1.12 8.51 -15.52
CA SER A 149 2.51 8.18 -15.85
C SER A 149 2.83 6.72 -15.58
N TYR A 150 3.70 6.14 -16.37
CA TYR A 150 4.34 4.87 -16.09
C TYR A 150 5.84 5.07 -15.79
N LEU A 151 6.24 4.71 -14.60
CA LEU A 151 7.61 4.83 -14.13
C LEU A 151 8.14 3.43 -13.79
N GLY A 152 8.75 2.78 -14.74
CA GLY A 152 9.34 1.46 -14.61
C GLY A 152 10.85 1.49 -14.70
N ASP A 153 11.54 0.71 -13.85
CA ASP A 153 13.00 0.60 -13.82
C ASP A 153 13.68 1.98 -13.86
N ALA A 154 13.25 2.90 -12.96
CA ALA A 154 13.70 4.29 -12.94
C ALA A 154 14.30 4.69 -11.60
N LYS A 155 15.25 5.62 -11.64
CA LYS A 155 15.79 6.32 -10.49
C LYS A 155 15.52 7.82 -10.67
N ILE A 156 14.66 8.36 -9.83
CA ILE A 156 14.27 9.76 -9.85
C ILE A 156 14.87 10.44 -8.63
N GLY A 157 15.64 11.49 -8.84
CA GLY A 157 16.28 12.29 -7.80
C GLY A 157 15.27 13.05 -6.94
N SER A 158 15.78 13.86 -6.02
CA SER A 158 14.97 14.64 -5.08
C SER A 158 14.42 15.92 -5.71
N SER A 159 13.28 16.41 -5.19
CA SER A 159 12.66 17.68 -5.59
C SER A 159 12.35 17.78 -7.09
N SER A 160 12.15 16.65 -7.74
CA SER A 160 11.86 16.57 -9.17
C SER A 160 10.36 16.39 -9.42
N ASN A 161 9.87 16.92 -10.54
CA ASN A 161 8.47 16.83 -10.93
C ASN A 161 8.33 16.13 -12.28
N ILE A 162 7.72 14.96 -12.28
CA ILE A 162 7.45 14.18 -13.48
C ILE A 162 6.14 14.66 -14.09
N GLY A 163 6.21 15.15 -15.32
CA GLY A 163 5.07 15.64 -16.08
C GLY A 163 4.05 14.55 -16.40
N ALA A 164 2.81 14.94 -16.60
CA ALA A 164 1.74 14.02 -17.00
C ALA A 164 2.02 13.37 -18.35
N GLY A 165 1.67 12.10 -18.48
CA GLY A 165 1.90 11.33 -19.70
C GLY A 165 3.33 10.80 -19.89
N THR A 166 4.19 10.95 -18.86
CA THR A 166 5.55 10.39 -18.91
C THR A 166 5.52 8.87 -18.88
N ILE A 167 6.24 8.25 -19.81
CA ILE A 167 6.48 6.81 -19.85
C ILE A 167 7.98 6.58 -19.92
N THR A 168 8.53 5.89 -18.91
CA THR A 168 9.90 5.38 -19.02
C THR A 168 9.90 4.16 -19.94
N CYS A 169 10.55 4.29 -21.11
CA CYS A 169 10.65 3.20 -22.09
C CYS A 169 11.75 2.22 -21.64
N ASN A 170 11.47 1.48 -20.57
CA ASN A 170 12.43 0.64 -19.85
C ASN A 170 12.70 -0.73 -20.53
N TYR A 171 12.10 -1.02 -21.66
CA TYR A 171 12.27 -2.30 -22.35
C TYR A 171 12.36 -2.08 -23.86
N ASP A 172 13.42 -2.58 -24.50
CA ASP A 172 13.69 -2.41 -25.92
C ASP A 172 13.25 -3.61 -26.79
N GLY A 173 12.59 -4.58 -26.17
CA GLY A 173 12.20 -5.84 -26.81
C GLY A 173 13.13 -7.01 -26.46
N VAL A 174 14.30 -6.76 -25.91
CA VAL A 174 15.32 -7.75 -25.54
C VAL A 174 15.78 -7.54 -24.09
N GLU A 175 16.19 -6.33 -23.72
CA GLU A 175 16.76 -6.00 -22.42
C GLU A 175 15.96 -4.89 -21.71
N LYS A 176 16.18 -4.80 -20.40
CA LYS A 176 15.63 -3.71 -19.57
C LYS A 176 16.71 -2.69 -19.28
N HIS A 177 16.35 -1.42 -19.42
CA HIS A 177 17.23 -0.29 -19.20
C HIS A 177 16.70 0.58 -18.07
N ILE A 178 17.61 1.15 -17.29
CA ILE A 178 17.28 2.05 -16.19
C ILE A 178 17.23 3.48 -16.74
N THR A 179 16.15 4.19 -16.43
CA THR A 179 16.03 5.63 -16.67
C THR A 179 16.50 6.37 -15.42
N GLU A 180 17.47 7.28 -15.56
CA GLU A 180 17.94 8.12 -14.47
C GLU A 180 17.54 9.58 -14.70
N ILE A 181 16.82 10.16 -13.73
CA ILE A 181 16.39 11.56 -13.70
C ILE A 181 17.02 12.18 -12.46
N GLY A 182 17.77 13.26 -12.63
CA GLY A 182 18.49 13.92 -11.56
C GLY A 182 17.60 14.69 -10.59
N ASP A 183 18.23 15.37 -9.64
CA ASP A 183 17.53 16.23 -8.68
C ASP A 183 17.03 17.52 -9.36
N ASN A 184 15.98 18.12 -8.80
CA ASN A 184 15.41 19.41 -9.24
C ASN A 184 15.02 19.46 -10.71
N THR A 185 14.66 18.33 -11.31
CA THR A 185 14.22 18.23 -12.71
C THR A 185 12.73 18.60 -12.80
N PHE A 186 12.40 19.37 -13.85
CA PHE A 186 11.01 19.75 -14.14
C PHE A 186 10.68 19.46 -15.61
#